data_4c268bc80d1b17fdcbb930315ad1faf3
#
_entry.id   4c268bc80d1b17fdcbb930315ad1faf3
#
_cell.length_a   1.000
_cell.length_b   1.000
_cell.length_c   1.000
_cell.angle_alpha   90.00
_cell.angle_beta   90.00
_cell.angle_gamma   90.00
#
_symmetry.space_group_name_H-M   'P 1'
#
loop_
_entity.id
_entity.type
_entity.pdbx_description
1 polymer ?
#
loop_
_entity_poly.entity_id
_entity_poly.type
_entity_poly.pdbx_seq_one_letter_code
_entity_poly.pdbx_strand_id
1 'polypeptide(L)'
;MLKEKALQTLIYFILVPMVYIAFAVFFIGTVIRLIKIFRQPRHPFTLQIFPEKKPTWLWALHDTFLFPSVRRHKPVLWVFLMFFHVALLLLIVGHLELLGEFKIFQIIPHDVFLGQGYVGLILSLALLYFLFRRFASPVRELSVPEDYYLLILLFLIVLFGSEMDWARRWYGYEEMTVDDYQTYLLSLLYLKPELPEAVTDY
;
A
#
# COMPACT_ATOMS: atom_id res chain seq x y z
N MET A 1 27.87 -16.35 18.57
CA MET A 1 28.64 -16.51 17.32
C MET A 1 27.94 -17.33 16.25
N LEU A 2 27.60 -18.63 16.39
CA LEU A 2 26.86 -19.36 15.33
C LEU A 2 25.43 -18.87 15.12
N LYS A 3 24.71 -18.59 16.22
CA LYS A 3 23.31 -18.04 16.13
C LYS A 3 23.28 -16.65 15.54
N GLU A 4 24.21 -15.78 15.87
CA GLU A 4 24.35 -14.44 15.31
C GLU A 4 24.61 -14.47 13.81
N LYS A 5 25.58 -15.30 13.37
CA LYS A 5 25.84 -15.48 11.93
C LYS A 5 24.62 -16.00 11.18
N ALA A 6 23.87 -16.94 11.76
CA ALA A 6 22.65 -17.45 11.14
C ALA A 6 21.57 -16.37 11.05
N LEU A 7 21.43 -15.53 12.08
CA LEU A 7 20.48 -14.40 12.08
C LEU A 7 20.86 -13.35 11.04
N GLN A 8 22.13 -12.94 11.00
CA GLN A 8 22.62 -11.99 9.99
C GLN A 8 22.43 -12.50 8.56
N THR A 9 22.70 -13.80 8.32
CA THR A 9 22.45 -14.42 7.01
C THR A 9 20.97 -14.40 6.65
N LEU A 10 20.09 -14.68 7.61
CA LEU A 10 18.65 -14.65 7.40
C LEU A 10 18.14 -13.22 7.09
N ILE A 11 18.59 -12.23 7.86
CA ILE A 11 18.28 -10.82 7.65
C ILE A 11 18.73 -10.39 6.25
N TYR A 12 19.98 -10.68 5.87
CA TYR A 12 20.48 -10.38 4.54
C TYR A 12 19.62 -11.03 3.44
N PHE A 13 19.27 -12.31 3.63
CA PHE A 13 18.44 -13.03 2.66
C PHE A 13 17.07 -12.40 2.48
N ILE A 14 16.44 -11.96 3.59
CA ILE A 14 15.12 -11.31 3.56
C ILE A 14 15.21 -9.93 2.90
N LEU A 15 16.19 -9.12 3.30
CA LEU A 15 16.27 -7.73 2.88
C LEU A 15 16.88 -7.54 1.48
N VAL A 16 17.60 -8.50 0.93
CA VAL A 16 18.22 -8.35 -0.38
C VAL A 16 17.65 -9.32 -1.40
N PRO A 17 17.95 -10.63 -1.40
CA PRO A 17 17.45 -11.53 -2.42
C PRO A 17 15.92 -11.62 -2.49
N MET A 18 15.23 -11.71 -1.35
CA MET A 18 13.77 -11.78 -1.35
C MET A 18 13.11 -10.54 -1.93
N VAL A 19 13.67 -9.35 -1.67
CA VAL A 19 13.15 -8.10 -2.23
C VAL A 19 13.27 -8.11 -3.76
N TYR A 20 14.44 -8.49 -4.31
CA TYR A 20 14.59 -8.62 -5.76
C TYR A 20 13.65 -9.66 -6.38
N ILE A 21 13.49 -10.81 -5.73
CA ILE A 21 12.54 -11.85 -6.19
C ILE A 21 11.12 -11.30 -6.19
N ALA A 22 10.70 -10.60 -5.12
CA ALA A 22 9.36 -10.02 -5.01
C ALA A 22 9.10 -9.01 -6.13
N PHE A 23 10.05 -8.09 -6.39
CA PHE A 23 9.95 -7.15 -7.49
C PHE A 23 9.90 -7.85 -8.85
N ALA A 24 10.75 -8.84 -9.08
CA ALA A 24 10.76 -9.60 -10.35
C ALA A 24 9.41 -10.29 -10.58
N VAL A 25 8.86 -10.98 -9.59
CA VAL A 25 7.55 -11.63 -9.67
C VAL A 25 6.45 -10.61 -9.94
N PHE A 26 6.46 -9.47 -9.24
CA PHE A 26 5.49 -8.40 -9.43
C PHE A 26 5.53 -7.82 -10.85
N PHE A 27 6.71 -7.42 -11.33
CA PHE A 27 6.85 -6.83 -12.67
C PHE A 27 6.52 -7.82 -13.78
N ILE A 28 7.06 -9.05 -13.71
CA ILE A 28 6.77 -10.09 -14.71
C ILE A 28 5.28 -10.43 -14.73
N GLY A 29 4.67 -10.63 -13.55
CA GLY A 29 3.25 -10.91 -13.42
C GLY A 29 2.38 -9.78 -13.97
N THR A 30 2.74 -8.53 -13.68
CA THR A 30 2.03 -7.34 -14.19
C THR A 30 2.13 -7.24 -15.71
N VAL A 31 3.33 -7.41 -16.27
CA VAL A 31 3.54 -7.38 -17.73
C VAL A 31 2.73 -8.48 -18.43
N ILE A 32 2.79 -9.71 -17.92
CA ILE A 32 1.99 -10.83 -18.47
C ILE A 32 0.50 -10.50 -18.44
N ARG A 33 0.00 -9.92 -17.34
CA ARG A 33 -1.41 -9.54 -17.20
C ARG A 33 -1.80 -8.44 -18.17
N LEU A 34 -0.98 -7.42 -18.32
CA LEU A 34 -1.18 -6.35 -19.31
C LEU A 34 -1.22 -6.90 -20.73
N ILE A 35 -0.27 -7.76 -21.11
CA ILE A 35 -0.25 -8.39 -22.43
C ILE A 35 -1.55 -9.18 -22.67
N LYS A 36 -2.02 -9.93 -21.69
CA LYS A 36 -3.29 -10.67 -21.80
C LYS A 36 -4.47 -9.74 -22.03
N ILE A 37 -4.56 -8.61 -21.29
CA ILE A 37 -5.64 -7.63 -21.44
C ILE A 37 -5.62 -7.01 -22.84
N PHE A 38 -4.45 -6.58 -23.33
CA PHE A 38 -4.34 -5.95 -24.66
C PHE A 38 -4.54 -6.94 -25.81
N ARG A 39 -4.30 -8.23 -25.60
CA ARG A 39 -4.53 -9.28 -26.61
C ARG A 39 -5.95 -9.81 -26.64
N GLN A 40 -6.81 -9.42 -25.69
CA GLN A 40 -8.21 -9.85 -25.72
C GLN A 40 -8.93 -9.25 -26.93
N PRO A 41 -9.70 -10.04 -27.70
CA PRO A 41 -10.49 -9.55 -28.79
C PRO A 41 -11.52 -8.54 -28.25
N ARG A 42 -11.66 -7.41 -28.94
CA ARG A 42 -12.70 -6.45 -28.61
C ARG A 42 -14.05 -7.08 -28.93
N HIS A 43 -14.84 -7.37 -27.90
CA HIS A 43 -16.22 -7.79 -28.12
C HIS A 43 -17.04 -6.60 -28.67
N PRO A 44 -17.81 -6.77 -29.73
CA PRO A 44 -18.73 -5.75 -30.17
C PRO A 44 -19.83 -5.60 -29.10
N PHE A 45 -19.74 -4.54 -28.32
CA PHE A 45 -20.79 -4.20 -27.36
C PHE A 45 -21.97 -3.62 -28.13
N THR A 46 -23.00 -4.44 -28.30
CA THR A 46 -24.28 -4.01 -28.91
C THR A 46 -25.30 -3.53 -27.87
N LEU A 47 -25.03 -3.77 -26.57
CA LEU A 47 -25.91 -3.40 -25.45
C LEU A 47 -25.28 -2.27 -24.62
N GLN A 48 -25.87 -1.08 -24.69
CA GLN A 48 -25.63 -0.03 -23.70
C GLN A 48 -26.43 -0.35 -22.43
N ILE A 49 -25.75 -0.89 -21.41
CA ILE A 49 -26.38 -1.23 -20.12
C ILE A 49 -26.63 0.04 -19.29
N PHE A 50 -25.88 1.10 -19.50
CA PHE A 50 -26.01 2.38 -18.82
C PHE A 50 -26.09 3.54 -19.80
N PRO A 51 -26.90 4.61 -19.50
CA PRO A 51 -26.93 5.79 -20.33
C PRO A 51 -25.55 6.45 -20.35
N GLU A 52 -25.10 6.80 -21.56
CA GLU A 52 -23.82 7.53 -21.72
C GLU A 52 -23.93 8.92 -21.08
N LYS A 53 -23.14 9.13 -20.03
CA LYS A 53 -22.95 10.46 -19.46
C LYS A 53 -21.75 11.11 -20.12
N LYS A 54 -21.93 12.28 -20.73
CA LYS A 54 -20.84 13.03 -21.38
C LYS A 54 -20.40 14.20 -20.49
N PRO A 55 -19.08 14.47 -20.39
CA PRO A 55 -17.97 13.68 -20.93
C PRO A 55 -17.69 12.42 -20.09
N THR A 56 -17.58 11.29 -20.77
CA THR A 56 -17.49 9.94 -20.15
C THR A 56 -16.34 9.82 -19.15
N TRP A 57 -15.19 10.41 -19.44
CA TRP A 57 -14.01 10.32 -18.58
C TRP A 57 -14.20 11.04 -17.24
N LEU A 58 -14.87 12.19 -17.20
CA LEU A 58 -15.17 12.90 -15.94
C LEU A 58 -16.09 12.07 -15.04
N TRP A 59 -17.11 11.45 -15.64
CA TRP A 59 -18.02 10.59 -14.89
C TRP A 59 -17.31 9.30 -14.43
N ALA A 60 -16.44 8.74 -15.26
CA ALA A 60 -15.64 7.60 -14.87
C ALA A 60 -14.73 7.94 -13.66
N LEU A 61 -14.06 9.09 -13.67
CA LEU A 61 -13.27 9.57 -12.54
C LEU A 61 -14.14 9.79 -11.29
N HIS A 62 -15.26 10.50 -11.45
CA HIS A 62 -16.20 10.75 -10.35
C HIS A 62 -16.69 9.45 -9.72
N ASP A 63 -17.14 8.50 -10.55
CA ASP A 63 -17.69 7.23 -10.04
C ASP A 63 -16.60 6.32 -9.44
N THR A 64 -15.37 6.40 -9.98
CA THR A 64 -14.22 5.63 -9.47
C THR A 64 -13.70 6.17 -8.14
N PHE A 65 -13.60 7.49 -7.97
CA PHE A 65 -13.00 8.08 -6.78
C PHE A 65 -14.02 8.40 -5.68
N LEU A 66 -15.25 8.75 -6.02
CA LEU A 66 -16.25 9.18 -5.04
C LEU A 66 -17.30 8.13 -4.69
N PHE A 67 -17.38 7.02 -5.44
CA PHE A 67 -18.30 5.90 -5.19
C PHE A 67 -19.74 6.35 -4.85
N PRO A 68 -20.41 7.17 -5.67
CA PRO A 68 -21.70 7.79 -5.31
C PRO A 68 -22.79 6.76 -5.01
N SER A 69 -22.76 5.61 -5.67
CA SER A 69 -23.68 4.51 -5.40
C SER A 69 -23.48 3.94 -3.98
N VAL A 70 -22.24 3.77 -3.53
CA VAL A 70 -21.92 3.30 -2.18
C VAL A 70 -22.36 4.34 -1.15
N ARG A 71 -22.10 5.64 -1.42
CA ARG A 71 -22.53 6.75 -0.56
C ARG A 71 -24.02 6.75 -0.32
N ARG A 72 -24.81 6.54 -1.39
CA ARG A 72 -26.29 6.57 -1.29
C ARG A 72 -26.86 5.39 -0.50
N HIS A 73 -26.33 4.18 -0.68
CA HIS A 73 -26.92 2.96 -0.13
C HIS A 73 -26.26 2.48 1.16
N LYS A 74 -24.98 2.80 1.38
CA LYS A 74 -24.19 2.34 2.52
C LYS A 74 -23.24 3.44 3.00
N PRO A 75 -23.75 4.53 3.62
CA PRO A 75 -22.95 5.71 3.95
C PRO A 75 -21.78 5.41 4.90
N VAL A 76 -21.96 4.53 5.89
CA VAL A 76 -20.90 4.12 6.82
C VAL A 76 -19.76 3.43 6.05
N LEU A 77 -20.08 2.50 5.17
CA LEU A 77 -19.06 1.85 4.32
C LEU A 77 -18.33 2.87 3.45
N TRP A 78 -19.08 3.86 2.93
CA TRP A 78 -18.49 4.90 2.11
C TRP A 78 -17.47 5.75 2.89
N VAL A 79 -17.76 6.11 4.14
CA VAL A 79 -16.83 6.87 4.99
C VAL A 79 -15.52 6.10 5.19
N PHE A 80 -15.59 4.82 5.57
CA PHE A 80 -14.38 3.99 5.71
C PHE A 80 -13.64 3.78 4.38
N LEU A 81 -14.37 3.68 3.28
CA LEU A 81 -13.78 3.57 1.95
C LEU A 81 -13.01 4.84 1.57
N MET A 82 -13.56 6.02 1.89
CA MET A 82 -12.88 7.30 1.67
C MET A 82 -11.63 7.43 2.55
N PHE A 83 -11.73 7.13 3.83
CA PHE A 83 -10.58 7.13 4.73
C PHE A 83 -9.48 6.19 4.25
N PHE A 84 -9.83 4.99 3.82
CA PHE A 84 -8.88 4.05 3.25
C PHE A 84 -8.14 4.62 2.05
N HIS A 85 -8.87 5.14 1.04
CA HIS A 85 -8.24 5.64 -0.18
C HIS A 85 -7.42 6.90 0.05
N VAL A 86 -7.92 7.84 0.86
CA VAL A 86 -7.19 9.07 1.17
C VAL A 86 -5.93 8.76 1.97
N ALA A 87 -6.02 7.94 3.02
CA ALA A 87 -4.88 7.55 3.82
C ALA A 87 -3.85 6.76 2.99
N LEU A 88 -4.30 5.83 2.15
CA LEU A 88 -3.42 5.09 1.24
C LEU A 88 -2.71 6.02 0.26
N LEU A 89 -3.42 6.98 -0.34
CA LEU A 89 -2.84 7.96 -1.24
C LEU A 89 -1.76 8.80 -0.54
N LEU A 90 -2.06 9.30 0.68
CA LEU A 90 -1.11 10.06 1.47
C LEU A 90 0.15 9.24 1.79
N LEU A 91 0.00 7.96 2.17
CA LEU A 91 1.14 7.09 2.41
C LEU A 91 1.95 6.82 1.14
N ILE A 92 1.30 6.57 0.01
CA ILE A 92 2.00 6.37 -1.28
C ILE A 92 2.82 7.62 -1.63
N VAL A 93 2.22 8.80 -1.53
CA VAL A 93 2.91 10.06 -1.82
C VAL A 93 4.07 10.28 -0.84
N GLY A 94 3.87 10.02 0.46
CA GLY A 94 4.94 10.08 1.45
C GLY A 94 6.10 9.12 1.15
N HIS A 95 5.81 7.91 0.68
CA HIS A 95 6.86 6.95 0.30
C HIS A 95 7.59 7.32 -1.00
N LEU A 96 6.99 8.13 -1.88
CA LEU A 96 7.70 8.62 -3.07
C LEU A 96 8.88 9.55 -2.69
N GLU A 97 8.82 10.24 -1.57
CA GLU A 97 9.91 11.06 -1.06
C GLU A 97 11.16 10.24 -0.71
N LEU A 98 10.99 8.94 -0.38
CA LEU A 98 12.11 8.02 -0.16
C LEU A 98 12.89 7.71 -1.45
N LEU A 99 12.29 7.91 -2.62
CA LEU A 99 12.94 7.68 -3.92
C LEU A 99 13.62 8.93 -4.48
N GLY A 100 13.29 10.12 -3.97
CA GLY A 100 13.88 11.36 -4.39
C GLY A 100 13.17 12.59 -3.84
N GLU A 101 13.90 13.69 -3.74
CA GLU A 101 13.36 14.98 -3.30
C GLU A 101 12.49 15.61 -4.40
N PHE A 102 11.21 15.41 -4.34
CA PHE A 102 10.26 16.07 -5.23
C PHE A 102 9.82 17.41 -4.64
N LYS A 103 10.33 18.53 -5.13
CA LYS A 103 10.00 19.89 -4.66
C LYS A 103 8.51 20.20 -4.59
N ILE A 104 7.67 19.53 -5.41
CA ILE A 104 6.22 19.67 -5.41
C ILE A 104 5.60 19.17 -4.09
N PHE A 105 6.17 18.14 -3.47
CA PHE A 105 5.64 17.54 -2.22
C PHE A 105 6.22 18.23 -0.98
N GLN A 106 7.29 19.02 -1.12
CA GLN A 106 7.91 19.79 -0.02
C GLN A 106 7.14 21.06 0.36
N ILE A 107 6.04 21.38 -0.35
CA ILE A 107 5.18 22.53 -0.02
C ILE A 107 4.52 22.33 1.36
N ILE A 108 4.27 21.09 1.75
CA ILE A 108 3.71 20.73 3.05
C ILE A 108 4.77 19.92 3.81
N PRO A 109 5.13 20.29 5.05
CA PRO A 109 6.07 19.50 5.84
C PRO A 109 5.63 18.03 5.94
N HIS A 110 6.57 17.12 5.79
CA HIS A 110 6.32 15.66 5.83
C HIS A 110 5.52 15.23 7.07
N ASP A 111 5.84 15.78 8.23
CA ASP A 111 5.14 15.51 9.48
C ASP A 111 3.67 15.93 9.47
N VAL A 112 3.35 17.05 8.81
CA VAL A 112 1.97 17.51 8.65
C VAL A 112 1.22 16.63 7.65
N PHE A 113 1.89 16.22 6.59
CA PHE A 113 1.32 15.40 5.53
C PHE A 113 0.95 13.98 6.01
N LEU A 114 1.82 13.36 6.81
CA LEU A 114 1.57 12.05 7.41
C LEU A 114 0.79 12.12 8.73
N GLY A 115 0.41 13.33 9.18
CA GLY A 115 -0.41 13.52 10.36
C GLY A 115 0.22 12.96 11.63
N GLN A 116 1.54 13.01 11.76
CA GLN A 116 2.27 12.54 12.95
C GLN A 116 1.95 11.06 13.31
N GLY A 117 1.81 10.19 12.30
CA GLY A 117 1.48 8.76 12.47
C GLY A 117 -0.02 8.43 12.46
N TYR A 118 -0.91 9.42 12.50
CA TYR A 118 -2.36 9.16 12.49
C TYR A 118 -2.87 8.62 11.16
N VAL A 119 -2.22 8.90 10.05
CA VAL A 119 -2.61 8.37 8.73
C VAL A 119 -2.52 6.84 8.71
N GLY A 120 -1.45 6.26 9.26
CA GLY A 120 -1.30 4.81 9.42
C GLY A 120 -2.38 4.21 10.34
N LEU A 121 -2.72 4.90 11.42
CA LEU A 121 -3.79 4.48 12.33
C LEU A 121 -5.16 4.47 11.63
N ILE A 122 -5.51 5.53 10.90
CA ILE A 122 -6.76 5.62 10.15
C ILE A 122 -6.85 4.50 9.10
N LEU A 123 -5.75 4.23 8.39
CA LEU A 123 -5.71 3.16 7.40
C LEU A 123 -5.86 1.78 8.03
N SER A 124 -5.19 1.54 9.15
CA SER A 124 -5.31 0.29 9.92
C SER A 124 -6.74 0.05 10.40
N LEU A 125 -7.39 1.08 10.95
CA LEU A 125 -8.80 1.01 11.40
C LEU A 125 -9.76 0.77 10.22
N ALA A 126 -9.53 1.38 9.07
CA ALA A 126 -10.34 1.15 7.88
C ALA A 126 -10.22 -0.30 7.38
N LEU A 127 -9.01 -0.85 7.37
CA LEU A 127 -8.77 -2.25 6.99
C LEU A 127 -9.41 -3.23 7.98
N LEU A 128 -9.32 -2.97 9.28
CA LEU A 128 -10.03 -3.76 10.31
C LEU A 128 -11.53 -3.73 10.10
N TYR A 129 -12.11 -2.55 9.81
CA TYR A 129 -13.53 -2.44 9.51
C TYR A 129 -13.91 -3.32 8.30
N PHE A 130 -13.12 -3.29 7.21
CA PHE A 130 -13.39 -4.12 6.04
C PHE A 130 -13.26 -5.60 6.35
N LEU A 131 -12.28 -5.99 7.15
CA LEU A 131 -12.08 -7.36 7.57
C LEU A 131 -13.26 -7.86 8.42
N PHE A 132 -13.65 -7.13 9.47
CA PHE A 132 -14.78 -7.49 10.31
C PHE A 132 -16.11 -7.53 9.55
N ARG A 133 -16.30 -6.60 8.64
CA ARG A 133 -17.48 -6.61 7.77
C ARG A 133 -17.60 -7.88 6.93
N ARG A 134 -16.48 -8.52 6.57
CA ARG A 134 -16.51 -9.79 5.82
C ARG A 134 -16.97 -10.99 6.64
N PHE A 135 -16.89 -10.91 7.96
CA PHE A 135 -17.46 -11.95 8.84
C PHE A 135 -18.96 -11.82 9.03
N ALA A 136 -19.55 -10.67 8.69
CA ALA A 136 -20.97 -10.42 8.83
C ALA A 136 -21.76 -10.88 7.58
N SER A 137 -22.93 -11.50 7.80
CA SER A 137 -23.90 -11.79 6.74
C SER A 137 -24.51 -10.47 6.20
N PRO A 138 -24.81 -10.34 4.90
CA PRO A 138 -24.67 -11.33 3.82
C PRO A 138 -23.28 -11.33 3.15
N VAL A 139 -22.36 -10.47 3.57
CA VAL A 139 -21.05 -10.32 2.90
C VAL A 139 -20.21 -11.59 3.04
N ARG A 140 -20.32 -12.26 4.19
CA ARG A 140 -19.62 -13.54 4.45
C ARG A 140 -19.94 -14.61 3.39
N GLU A 141 -21.18 -14.67 2.97
CA GLU A 141 -21.64 -15.68 1.99
C GLU A 141 -21.09 -15.45 0.58
N LEU A 142 -20.70 -14.19 0.28
CA LEU A 142 -20.13 -13.79 -1.00
C LEU A 142 -18.59 -13.72 -0.96
N SER A 143 -17.99 -13.94 0.21
CA SER A 143 -16.54 -13.81 0.40
C SER A 143 -15.84 -15.13 0.16
N VAL A 144 -14.73 -15.09 -0.56
CA VAL A 144 -13.84 -16.23 -0.80
C VAL A 144 -12.60 -16.11 0.11
N PRO A 145 -11.85 -17.19 0.35
CA PRO A 145 -10.67 -17.17 1.22
C PRO A 145 -9.64 -16.12 0.85
N GLU A 146 -9.46 -15.86 -0.45
CA GLU A 146 -8.54 -14.87 -0.98
C GLU A 146 -8.86 -13.45 -0.52
N ASP A 147 -10.14 -13.13 -0.32
CA ASP A 147 -10.58 -11.83 0.18
C ASP A 147 -10.12 -11.56 1.62
N TYR A 148 -10.17 -12.61 2.46
CA TYR A 148 -9.69 -12.53 3.84
C TYR A 148 -8.16 -12.43 3.87
N TYR A 149 -7.50 -13.28 3.09
CA TYR A 149 -6.04 -13.27 2.98
C TYR A 149 -5.53 -11.91 2.55
N LEU A 150 -6.11 -11.30 1.51
CA LEU A 150 -5.72 -9.97 1.03
C LEU A 150 -5.88 -8.90 2.12
N LEU A 151 -7.02 -8.88 2.81
CA LEU A 151 -7.26 -7.86 3.86
C LEU A 151 -6.34 -8.05 5.06
N ILE A 152 -6.09 -9.29 5.48
CA ILE A 152 -5.17 -9.59 6.57
C ILE A 152 -3.74 -9.18 6.18
N LEU A 153 -3.31 -9.53 4.97
CA LEU A 153 -1.98 -9.18 4.49
C LEU A 153 -1.79 -7.65 4.42
N LEU A 154 -2.76 -6.93 3.85
CA LEU A 154 -2.72 -5.46 3.80
C LEU A 154 -2.72 -4.85 5.20
N PHE A 155 -3.54 -5.38 6.11
CA PHE A 155 -3.58 -4.92 7.49
C PHE A 155 -2.24 -5.11 8.19
N LEU A 156 -1.61 -6.27 8.04
CA LEU A 156 -0.29 -6.53 8.63
C LEU A 156 0.79 -5.61 8.05
N ILE A 157 0.80 -5.40 6.73
CA ILE A 157 1.76 -4.48 6.08
C ILE A 157 1.61 -3.07 6.66
N VAL A 158 0.37 -2.57 6.73
CA VAL A 158 0.09 -1.22 7.25
C VAL A 158 0.41 -1.15 8.74
N LEU A 159 0.04 -2.17 9.52
CA LEU A 159 0.30 -2.21 10.96
C LEU A 159 1.80 -2.17 11.25
N PHE A 160 2.60 -3.04 10.64
CA PHE A 160 4.05 -3.07 10.86
C PHE A 160 4.73 -1.80 10.36
N GLY A 161 4.34 -1.27 9.19
CA GLY A 161 4.87 0.00 8.69
C GLY A 161 4.51 1.18 9.61
N SER A 162 3.31 1.18 10.18
CA SER A 162 2.89 2.23 11.13
C SER A 162 3.57 2.07 12.48
N GLU A 163 3.79 0.84 12.96
CA GLU A 163 4.47 0.57 14.23
C GLU A 163 5.89 1.16 14.23
N MET A 164 6.61 1.08 13.13
CA MET A 164 7.93 1.69 12.99
C MET A 164 7.88 3.22 13.11
N ASP A 165 6.86 3.88 12.54
CA ASP A 165 6.68 5.33 12.69
C ASP A 165 6.22 5.70 14.11
N TRP A 166 5.33 4.91 14.72
CA TRP A 166 4.85 5.12 16.10
C TRP A 166 5.96 4.88 17.13
N ALA A 167 6.81 3.88 16.94
CA ALA A 167 7.95 3.59 17.80
C ALA A 167 8.82 4.83 17.97
N ARG A 168 9.15 5.48 16.87
CA ARG A 168 9.93 6.73 16.88
C ARG A 168 9.14 7.90 17.46
N ARG A 169 7.91 8.13 17.02
CA ARG A 169 7.16 9.36 17.32
C ARG A 169 6.49 9.34 18.69
N TRP A 170 5.93 8.18 19.07
CA TRP A 170 5.11 8.07 20.28
C TRP A 170 5.87 7.44 21.45
N TYR A 171 6.78 6.53 21.15
CA TYR A 171 7.53 5.80 22.20
C TYR A 171 8.97 6.31 22.38
N GLY A 172 9.45 7.17 21.45
CA GLY A 172 10.78 7.79 21.56
C GLY A 172 11.94 6.83 21.33
N TYR A 173 11.72 5.72 20.62
CA TYR A 173 12.80 4.84 20.20
C TYR A 173 13.56 5.46 19.04
N GLU A 174 14.89 5.54 19.17
CA GLU A 174 15.79 5.89 18.07
C GLU A 174 15.92 4.66 17.16
N GLU A 175 15.08 4.58 16.14
CA GLU A 175 15.19 3.58 15.09
C GLU A 175 15.78 4.21 13.83
N MET A 176 15.86 3.42 12.74
CA MET A 176 16.35 3.85 11.44
C MET A 176 15.75 5.20 11.01
N THR A 177 16.61 6.10 10.57
CA THR A 177 16.20 7.41 10.07
C THR A 177 15.60 7.29 8.66
N VAL A 178 14.94 8.33 8.18
CA VAL A 178 14.45 8.39 6.79
C VAL A 178 15.62 8.26 5.80
N ASP A 179 16.78 8.82 6.14
CA ASP A 179 17.98 8.75 5.31
C ASP A 179 18.54 7.33 5.19
N ASP A 180 18.47 6.54 6.28
CA ASP A 180 18.86 5.12 6.27
C ASP A 180 17.98 4.32 5.33
N TYR A 181 16.65 4.53 5.40
CA TYR A 181 15.71 3.89 4.48
C TYR A 181 15.94 4.31 3.03
N GLN A 182 16.17 5.59 2.80
CA GLN A 182 16.44 6.10 1.45
C GLN A 182 17.72 5.50 0.89
N THR A 183 18.80 5.50 1.67
CA THR A 183 20.08 4.91 1.29
C THR A 183 19.93 3.44 0.94
N TYR A 184 19.23 2.67 1.79
CA TYR A 184 18.96 1.26 1.54
C TYR A 184 18.16 1.05 0.25
N LEU A 185 17.04 1.76 0.06
CA LEU A 185 16.20 1.63 -1.14
C LEU A 185 16.96 2.00 -2.42
N LEU A 186 17.74 3.08 -2.39
CA LEU A 186 18.56 3.48 -3.52
C LEU A 186 19.68 2.48 -3.81
N SER A 187 20.28 1.88 -2.79
CA SER A 187 21.29 0.84 -2.96
C SER A 187 20.74 -0.40 -3.67
N LEU A 188 19.51 -0.78 -3.34
CA LEU A 188 18.79 -1.87 -4.05
C LEU A 188 18.50 -1.48 -5.50
N LEU A 189 18.05 -0.24 -5.75
CA LEU A 189 17.74 0.23 -7.09
C LEU A 189 18.99 0.26 -8.01
N TYR A 190 20.13 0.64 -7.44
CA TYR A 190 21.42 0.64 -8.16
C TYR A 190 22.10 -0.74 -8.24
N LEU A 191 21.46 -1.80 -7.74
CA LEU A 191 21.99 -3.16 -7.68
C LEU A 191 23.31 -3.26 -6.88
N LYS A 192 23.49 -2.42 -5.89
CA LYS A 192 24.61 -2.40 -4.93
C LYS A 192 24.03 -2.38 -3.51
N PRO A 193 23.50 -3.52 -3.03
CA PRO A 193 22.78 -3.54 -1.77
C PRO A 193 23.70 -3.22 -0.59
N GLU A 194 23.36 -2.17 0.15
CA GLU A 194 23.97 -1.78 1.40
C GLU A 194 22.91 -1.87 2.50
N LEU A 195 23.17 -2.68 3.54
CA LEU A 195 22.28 -2.77 4.68
C LEU A 195 22.59 -1.65 5.66
N PRO A 196 21.57 -1.00 6.25
CA PRO A 196 21.77 -0.01 7.29
C PRO A 196 22.50 -0.61 8.51
N GLU A 197 23.39 0.17 9.13
CA GLU A 197 24.13 -0.25 10.32
C GLU A 197 23.19 -0.68 11.46
N ALA A 198 22.09 0.03 11.65
CA ALA A 198 21.05 -0.30 12.63
C ALA A 198 20.48 -1.73 12.48
N VAL A 199 20.62 -2.36 11.33
CA VAL A 199 20.13 -3.73 11.06
C VAL A 199 21.27 -4.76 11.20
N THR A 200 22.52 -4.32 11.12
CA THR A 200 23.71 -5.19 11.15
C THR A 200 24.35 -5.32 12.54
N ASP A 201 24.06 -4.40 13.43
CA ASP A 201 24.69 -4.30 14.77
C ASP A 201 23.95 -5.07 15.88
N TYR A 202 23.24 -6.17 15.54
CA TYR A 202 22.60 -7.08 16.50
C TYR A 202 23.45 -8.30 16.82
#